data_174484fde6e26b1cafe8113339b92f09
#
_entry.id   174484fde6e26b1cafe8113339b92f09
#
_cell.length_a   1.000
_cell.length_b   1.000
_cell.length_c   1.000
_cell.angle_alpha   90.00
_cell.angle_beta   90.00
_cell.angle_gamma   90.00
#
_symmetry.space_group_name_H-M   'P 1'
#
loop_
_entity.id
_entity.type
_entity.pdbx_description
1 polymer ?
#
loop_
_entity_poly.entity_id
_entity_poly.type
_entity_poly.pdbx_seq_one_letter_code
_entity_poly.pdbx_strand_id
1 'polypeptide(L)'
;NTYKIFRKKSDKFFFNSFYMNGKKIINIIPNVKSQDKLNRQKMPKNLEVPKLPKVKNDKYLKEATQYVETHFKDNYGNIDNFIYPTNHKEAKVFLKHFIEKRFDKFGPYQDFMVQNKDYMFHSCLSSSINIGLINPLEIIEEIRKIQSKVPINSYEGYIRQLFWREYQRYTYLYCDFSKNYFGNKKKLGKEWYDGTTGCDPVDYAIKSGFETGYLHHIYRLMVIGNYMNLNGINPKEGFKWFMEFSCDSYEWVMYQNVLDMVFFVTGGKTMIKPYSSSSNYVLNMSDFKKGEWSKKWDILYRKFMENNVDKLWKFRYSFPALKKIK
;
A
#
# COMPACT_ATOMS: atom_id res chain seq x y z
N ASN A 1 -19.88 6.83 15.96
CA ASN A 1 -21.25 6.43 15.58
C ASN A 1 -21.38 5.93 14.13
N THR A 2 -20.58 6.42 13.20
CA THR A 2 -20.57 5.98 11.80
C THR A 2 -20.27 4.48 11.67
N TYR A 3 -19.38 3.96 12.49
CA TYR A 3 -19.03 2.54 12.52
C TYR A 3 -20.19 1.62 12.96
N LYS A 4 -21.02 2.07 13.91
CA LYS A 4 -22.20 1.31 14.36
C LYS A 4 -23.29 1.20 13.29
N ILE A 5 -23.45 2.22 12.45
CA ILE A 5 -24.44 2.25 11.37
C ILE A 5 -24.10 1.22 10.28
N PHE A 6 -22.84 1.06 9.96
CA PHE A 6 -22.37 0.06 8.97
C PHE A 6 -22.59 -1.37 9.43
N ARG A 7 -22.30 -1.67 10.70
CA ARG A 7 -22.41 -3.02 11.28
C ARG A 7 -23.83 -3.59 11.23
N LYS A 8 -24.87 -2.75 11.29
CA LYS A 8 -26.27 -3.21 11.28
C LYS A 8 -26.76 -3.74 9.93
N LYS A 9 -26.02 -3.56 8.84
CA LYS A 9 -26.52 -3.80 7.47
C LYS A 9 -25.90 -4.97 6.72
N SER A 10 -24.80 -5.58 7.15
CA SER A 10 -24.14 -6.68 6.40
C SER A 10 -23.09 -7.40 7.22
N ASP A 11 -23.01 -8.73 7.10
CA ASP A 11 -21.90 -9.56 7.58
C ASP A 11 -20.64 -9.43 6.71
N LYS A 12 -20.72 -8.67 5.63
CA LYS A 12 -19.63 -8.41 4.69
C LYS A 12 -19.16 -6.98 4.86
N PHE A 13 -17.85 -6.83 4.98
CA PHE A 13 -17.19 -5.55 5.27
C PHE A 13 -16.52 -5.01 4.00
N PHE A 14 -17.26 -4.84 2.91
CA PHE A 14 -16.65 -4.37 1.66
C PHE A 14 -16.42 -2.86 1.66
N PHE A 15 -15.21 -2.48 1.25
CA PHE A 15 -14.78 -1.08 1.15
C PHE A 15 -15.75 -0.19 0.36
N ASN A 16 -16.28 -0.68 -0.78
CA ASN A 16 -17.16 0.14 -1.61
C ASN A 16 -18.41 0.63 -0.85
N SER A 17 -19.04 -0.23 -0.06
CA SER A 17 -20.18 0.14 0.77
C SER A 17 -19.81 1.17 1.84
N PHE A 18 -18.66 0.96 2.50
CA PHE A 18 -18.11 1.91 3.47
C PHE A 18 -17.86 3.28 2.83
N TYR A 19 -17.18 3.31 1.70
CA TYR A 19 -16.83 4.51 0.96
C TYR A 19 -18.06 5.30 0.49
N MET A 20 -19.01 4.63 -0.17
CA MET A 20 -20.21 5.28 -0.71
C MET A 20 -21.08 5.92 0.40
N ASN A 21 -21.21 5.25 1.54
CA ASN A 21 -21.94 5.82 2.67
C ASN A 21 -21.13 6.93 3.36
N GLY A 22 -19.83 6.74 3.58
CA GLY A 22 -18.97 7.73 4.21
C GLY A 22 -18.94 9.06 3.45
N LYS A 23 -18.86 9.04 2.13
CA LYS A 23 -18.92 10.25 1.29
C LYS A 23 -20.21 11.06 1.51
N LYS A 24 -21.36 10.38 1.66
CA LYS A 24 -22.63 11.03 1.93
C LYS A 24 -22.64 11.67 3.32
N ILE A 25 -22.11 10.98 4.34
CA ILE A 25 -22.08 11.45 5.73
C ILE A 25 -21.26 12.73 5.88
N ILE A 26 -20.06 12.79 5.26
CA ILE A 26 -19.19 13.98 5.34
C ILE A 26 -19.44 14.98 4.21
N ASN A 27 -20.44 14.73 3.38
CA ASN A 27 -20.82 15.57 2.23
C ASN A 27 -19.61 15.95 1.34
N ILE A 28 -18.85 14.92 0.91
CA ILE A 28 -17.74 15.11 -0.02
C ILE A 28 -17.98 14.27 -1.28
N ILE A 29 -18.02 14.92 -2.44
CA ILE A 29 -18.28 14.27 -3.74
C ILE A 29 -19.32 13.13 -3.66
N PRO A 30 -20.48 13.34 -3.01
CA PRO A 30 -21.39 12.25 -2.63
C PRO A 30 -21.91 11.45 -3.84
N ASN A 31 -22.06 12.10 -4.99
CA ASN A 31 -22.60 11.52 -6.22
C ASN A 31 -21.52 11.05 -7.22
N VAL A 32 -20.24 11.31 -6.97
CA VAL A 32 -19.15 10.91 -7.87
C VAL A 32 -18.90 9.41 -7.73
N LYS A 33 -18.95 8.68 -8.83
CA LYS A 33 -18.55 7.25 -8.88
C LYS A 33 -17.03 7.13 -8.77
N SER A 34 -16.55 5.95 -8.36
CA SER A 34 -15.12 5.66 -8.31
C SER A 34 -14.48 5.84 -9.69
N GLN A 35 -13.38 6.58 -9.72
CA GLN A 35 -12.57 6.84 -10.91
C GLN A 35 -11.37 5.87 -11.01
N ASP A 36 -11.33 4.82 -10.21
CA ASP A 36 -10.21 3.87 -10.08
C ASP A 36 -9.73 3.31 -11.43
N LYS A 37 -10.64 3.12 -12.40
CA LYS A 37 -10.28 2.65 -13.74
C LYS A 37 -9.36 3.59 -14.51
N LEU A 38 -9.38 4.89 -14.19
CA LEU A 38 -8.53 5.91 -14.80
C LEU A 38 -7.16 6.06 -14.11
N ASN A 39 -6.95 5.34 -13.01
CA ASN A 39 -5.80 5.51 -12.11
C ASN A 39 -4.68 4.46 -12.31
N ARG A 40 -4.72 3.72 -13.43
CA ARG A 40 -3.73 2.68 -13.75
C ARG A 40 -3.08 2.96 -15.09
N GLN A 41 -2.58 4.17 -15.25
CA GLN A 41 -1.91 4.59 -16.47
C GLN A 41 -0.42 4.35 -16.38
N LYS A 42 0.17 3.98 -17.51
CA LYS A 42 1.61 3.88 -17.64
C LYS A 42 2.22 5.28 -17.68
N MET A 43 3.22 5.51 -16.82
CA MET A 43 3.88 6.80 -16.75
C MET A 43 4.74 7.06 -18.01
N PRO A 44 4.63 8.23 -18.65
CA PRO A 44 5.53 8.63 -19.74
C PRO A 44 6.99 8.70 -19.26
N LYS A 45 7.93 8.27 -20.09
CA LYS A 45 9.36 8.21 -19.72
C LYS A 45 9.96 9.58 -19.36
N ASN A 46 9.50 10.63 -20.01
CA ASN A 46 9.96 12.01 -19.81
C ASN A 46 9.22 12.77 -18.71
N LEU A 47 8.28 12.13 -18.02
CA LEU A 47 7.58 12.78 -16.93
C LEU A 47 8.44 12.77 -15.66
N GLU A 48 8.77 13.97 -15.20
CA GLU A 48 9.54 14.14 -13.97
C GLU A 48 8.69 14.01 -12.72
N VAL A 49 9.25 13.37 -11.69
CA VAL A 49 8.64 13.31 -10.36
C VAL A 49 9.27 14.39 -9.49
N PRO A 50 8.47 15.34 -8.96
CA PRO A 50 9.02 16.39 -8.09
C PRO A 50 9.70 15.80 -6.85
N LYS A 51 10.84 16.37 -6.45
CA LYS A 51 11.52 15.98 -5.20
C LYS A 51 10.65 16.33 -4.00
N LEU A 52 10.75 15.57 -2.91
CA LEU A 52 10.09 15.92 -1.65
C LEU A 52 10.71 17.17 -1.03
N PRO A 53 9.94 17.94 -0.22
CA PRO A 53 10.51 18.98 0.60
C PRO A 53 11.57 18.41 1.54
N LYS A 54 12.61 19.19 1.83
CA LYS A 54 13.60 18.80 2.83
C LYS A 54 13.05 18.98 4.25
N VAL A 55 13.26 17.98 5.09
CA VAL A 55 13.02 18.06 6.53
C VAL A 55 14.20 18.78 7.18
N LYS A 56 13.92 19.59 8.19
CA LYS A 56 14.99 20.28 8.93
C LYS A 56 15.67 19.32 9.90
N ASN A 57 16.98 19.27 9.83
CA ASN A 57 17.79 18.55 10.81
C ASN A 57 17.92 19.41 12.09
N ASP A 58 16.87 19.41 12.89
CA ASP A 58 16.82 20.13 14.16
C ASP A 58 17.41 19.31 15.32
N LYS A 59 17.37 19.93 16.51
CA LYS A 59 17.87 19.32 17.74
C LYS A 59 17.28 17.93 18.00
N TYR A 60 15.97 17.76 17.82
CA TYR A 60 15.28 16.51 18.14
C TYR A 60 15.63 15.39 17.15
N LEU A 61 15.76 15.70 15.87
CA LEU A 61 16.21 14.74 14.88
C LEU A 61 17.65 14.29 15.15
N LYS A 62 18.54 15.21 15.53
CA LYS A 62 19.91 14.87 15.91
C LYS A 62 19.98 13.95 17.13
N GLU A 63 19.20 14.25 18.19
CA GLU A 63 19.09 13.39 19.36
C GLU A 63 18.57 12.00 19.03
N ALA A 64 17.52 11.91 18.18
CA ALA A 64 16.96 10.64 17.73
C ALA A 64 17.96 9.85 16.87
N THR A 65 18.68 10.51 15.96
CA THR A 65 19.73 9.90 15.15
C THR A 65 20.82 9.31 16.04
N GLN A 66 21.35 10.07 16.98
CA GLN A 66 22.37 9.61 17.92
C GLN A 66 21.89 8.41 18.75
N TYR A 67 20.64 8.45 19.22
CA TYR A 67 20.04 7.33 19.95
C TYR A 67 19.97 6.07 19.11
N VAL A 68 19.50 6.17 17.85
CA VAL A 68 19.41 5.03 16.91
C VAL A 68 20.80 4.48 16.58
N GLU A 69 21.78 5.32 16.29
CA GLU A 69 23.16 4.91 16.04
C GLU A 69 23.79 4.19 17.24
N THR A 70 23.46 4.62 18.45
CA THR A 70 23.98 4.00 19.67
C THR A 70 23.35 2.63 19.97
N HIS A 71 22.04 2.49 19.76
CA HIS A 71 21.29 1.35 20.26
C HIS A 71 20.83 0.37 19.15
N PHE A 72 20.78 0.81 17.89
CA PHE A 72 20.17 0.06 16.77
C PHE A 72 21.03 0.04 15.51
N LYS A 73 22.32 0.37 15.58
CA LYS A 73 23.23 0.42 14.43
C LYS A 73 23.32 -0.87 13.63
N ASP A 74 23.07 -2.01 14.26
CA ASP A 74 23.15 -3.33 13.63
C ASP A 74 21.80 -3.78 13.02
N ASN A 75 20.76 -2.95 13.11
CA ASN A 75 19.48 -3.21 12.47
C ASN A 75 19.51 -2.84 10.98
N TYR A 76 18.60 -3.44 10.23
CA TYR A 76 18.36 -3.05 8.83
C TYR A 76 17.84 -1.60 8.77
N GLY A 77 18.26 -0.88 7.75
CA GLY A 77 17.81 0.48 7.47
C GLY A 77 18.94 1.50 7.43
N ASN A 78 18.60 2.71 7.00
CA ASN A 78 19.53 3.83 6.90
C ASN A 78 18.89 5.09 7.48
N ILE A 79 19.53 5.69 8.48
CA ILE A 79 19.02 6.89 9.15
C ILE A 79 19.32 8.17 8.37
N ASP A 80 20.30 8.18 7.48
CA ASP A 80 20.72 9.36 6.71
C ASP A 80 19.65 9.82 5.72
N ASN A 81 18.77 8.91 5.32
CA ASN A 81 17.69 9.17 4.37
C ASN A 81 16.34 9.48 5.05
N PHE A 82 16.36 10.09 6.22
CA PHE A 82 15.16 10.49 6.92
C PHE A 82 14.39 11.59 6.17
N ILE A 83 13.14 11.30 5.80
CA ILE A 83 12.32 12.17 4.93
C ILE A 83 11.05 12.67 5.60
N TYR A 84 10.78 12.30 6.83
CA TYR A 84 9.47 12.48 7.46
C TYR A 84 9.37 13.81 8.20
N PRO A 85 8.24 14.56 8.08
CA PRO A 85 7.98 15.73 8.92
C PRO A 85 8.05 15.38 10.42
N THR A 86 8.73 16.22 11.20
CA THR A 86 8.89 16.05 12.64
C THR A 86 7.96 16.96 13.45
N ASN A 87 7.28 17.90 12.78
CA ASN A 87 6.39 18.87 13.42
C ASN A 87 5.23 19.27 12.50
N HIS A 88 4.20 19.89 13.08
CA HIS A 88 3.00 20.35 12.35
C HIS A 88 3.31 21.30 11.18
N LYS A 89 4.31 22.19 11.32
CA LYS A 89 4.68 23.14 10.28
C LYS A 89 5.24 22.42 9.06
N GLU A 90 6.11 21.45 9.24
CA GLU A 90 6.67 20.65 8.17
C GLU A 90 5.59 19.77 7.50
N ALA A 91 4.69 19.16 8.28
CA ALA A 91 3.57 18.40 7.72
C ALA A 91 2.69 19.27 6.80
N LYS A 92 2.44 20.54 7.15
CA LYS A 92 1.73 21.50 6.30
C LYS A 92 2.52 21.87 5.05
N VAL A 93 3.85 21.98 5.13
CA VAL A 93 4.71 22.19 3.95
C VAL A 93 4.61 21.00 2.99
N PHE A 94 4.61 19.77 3.50
CA PHE A 94 4.42 18.57 2.68
C PHE A 94 3.04 18.51 2.03
N LEU A 95 1.97 18.86 2.76
CA LEU A 95 0.63 18.96 2.19
C LEU A 95 0.56 20.00 1.07
N LYS A 96 1.09 21.20 1.31
CA LYS A 96 1.13 22.28 0.30
C LYS A 96 1.91 21.81 -0.94
N HIS A 97 3.09 21.22 -0.75
CA HIS A 97 3.90 20.70 -1.86
C HIS A 97 3.15 19.62 -2.65
N PHE A 98 2.47 18.70 -1.97
CA PHE A 98 1.64 17.68 -2.63
C PHE A 98 0.58 18.32 -3.50
N ILE A 99 -0.17 19.27 -2.94
CA ILE A 99 -1.25 19.97 -3.64
C ILE A 99 -0.73 20.71 -4.89
N GLU A 100 0.39 21.41 -4.78
CA GLU A 100 0.90 22.29 -5.84
C GLU A 100 1.70 21.55 -6.92
N LYS A 101 2.35 20.43 -6.57
CA LYS A 101 3.37 19.80 -7.44
C LYS A 101 3.05 18.37 -7.86
N ARG A 102 2.16 17.68 -7.16
CA ARG A 102 1.95 16.24 -7.33
C ARG A 102 0.50 15.83 -7.54
N PHE A 103 -0.44 16.59 -7.02
CA PHE A 103 -1.81 16.15 -6.90
C PHE A 103 -2.51 15.92 -8.25
N ASP A 104 -2.23 16.74 -9.26
CA ASP A 104 -2.78 16.59 -10.60
C ASP A 104 -2.36 15.26 -11.27
N LYS A 105 -1.19 14.76 -10.94
CA LYS A 105 -0.62 13.49 -11.44
C LYS A 105 -0.85 12.31 -10.51
N PHE A 106 -1.38 12.54 -9.32
CA PHE A 106 -1.62 11.47 -8.35
C PHE A 106 -2.55 10.40 -8.91
N GLY A 107 -3.74 10.75 -9.39
CA GLY A 107 -4.73 9.80 -9.90
C GLY A 107 -4.17 8.89 -10.98
N PRO A 108 -3.71 9.42 -12.13
CA PRO A 108 -3.23 8.58 -13.24
C PRO A 108 -2.11 7.61 -12.84
N TYR A 109 -1.18 8.03 -11.97
CA TYR A 109 0.07 7.31 -11.72
C TYR A 109 0.22 6.77 -10.30
N GLN A 110 -0.83 6.80 -9.45
CA GLN A 110 -0.73 6.33 -8.07
C GLN A 110 -0.33 4.85 -7.94
N ASP A 111 -0.64 4.03 -8.95
CA ASP A 111 -0.35 2.60 -8.96
C ASP A 111 0.88 2.24 -9.81
N PHE A 112 1.49 3.18 -10.52
CA PHE A 112 2.64 2.91 -11.38
C PHE A 112 3.95 2.96 -10.58
N MET A 113 4.85 2.01 -10.81
CA MET A 113 6.12 1.88 -10.10
C MET A 113 7.29 2.23 -11.04
N VAL A 114 8.20 3.08 -10.57
CA VAL A 114 9.42 3.44 -11.31
C VAL A 114 10.62 3.30 -10.39
N GLN A 115 11.63 2.58 -10.85
CA GLN A 115 12.89 2.42 -10.11
C GLN A 115 13.54 3.79 -9.87
N ASN A 116 14.07 4.00 -8.68
CA ASN A 116 14.70 5.25 -8.24
C ASN A 116 13.77 6.49 -8.20
N LYS A 117 12.42 6.26 -8.24
CA LYS A 117 11.40 7.29 -8.06
C LYS A 117 10.36 6.84 -7.03
N ASP A 118 10.81 6.41 -5.85
CA ASP A 118 10.03 5.66 -4.87
C ASP A 118 8.79 6.41 -4.35
N TYR A 119 8.85 7.75 -4.31
CA TYR A 119 7.74 8.57 -3.81
C TYR A 119 6.70 8.94 -4.86
N MET A 120 6.98 8.74 -6.14
CA MET A 120 6.09 9.05 -7.26
C MET A 120 5.37 10.40 -7.05
N PHE A 121 4.07 10.43 -7.30
CA PHE A 121 3.20 11.60 -7.04
C PHE A 121 2.43 11.49 -5.73
N HIS A 122 2.90 10.68 -4.78
CA HIS A 122 2.26 10.47 -3.49
C HIS A 122 2.47 11.65 -2.53
N SER A 123 1.56 11.80 -1.56
CA SER A 123 1.63 12.87 -0.55
C SER A 123 2.72 12.64 0.49
N CYS A 124 3.09 11.39 0.75
CA CYS A 124 4.02 10.97 1.81
C CYS A 124 3.61 11.49 3.21
N LEU A 125 2.30 11.60 3.47
CA LEU A 125 1.74 12.13 4.73
C LEU A 125 1.27 11.03 5.69
N SER A 126 1.36 9.75 5.34
CA SER A 126 0.82 8.66 6.16
C SER A 126 1.41 8.62 7.58
N SER A 127 2.73 8.75 7.72
CA SER A 127 3.40 8.85 9.03
C SER A 127 2.94 10.08 9.82
N SER A 128 2.88 11.25 9.18
CA SER A 128 2.42 12.50 9.80
C SER A 128 0.97 12.43 10.29
N ILE A 129 0.09 11.76 9.53
CA ILE A 129 -1.30 11.52 9.94
C ILE A 129 -1.34 10.55 11.14
N ASN A 130 -0.50 9.51 11.13
CA ASN A 130 -0.49 8.49 12.17
C ASN A 130 -0.07 9.04 13.53
N ILE A 131 0.92 9.93 13.56
CA ILE A 131 1.40 10.57 14.80
C ILE A 131 0.68 11.89 15.13
N GLY A 132 -0.35 12.26 14.35
CA GLY A 132 -1.20 13.42 14.65
C GLY A 132 -0.63 14.79 14.25
N LEU A 133 0.43 14.85 13.44
CA LEU A 133 0.97 16.13 12.94
C LEU A 133 0.04 16.85 11.96
N ILE A 134 -0.86 16.10 11.33
CA ILE A 134 -1.90 16.63 10.45
C ILE A 134 -3.16 15.75 10.53
N ASN A 135 -4.33 16.38 10.52
CA ASN A 135 -5.60 15.65 10.60
C ASN A 135 -6.13 15.34 9.17
N PRO A 136 -6.70 14.15 8.92
CA PRO A 136 -7.33 13.83 7.63
C PRO A 136 -8.42 14.83 7.19
N LEU A 137 -9.19 15.40 8.13
CA LEU A 137 -10.21 16.42 7.81
C LEU A 137 -9.57 17.73 7.35
N GLU A 138 -8.46 18.16 7.97
CA GLU A 138 -7.68 19.32 7.53
C GLU A 138 -7.18 19.13 6.09
N ILE A 139 -6.70 17.94 5.75
CA ILE A 139 -6.30 17.62 4.38
C ILE A 139 -7.48 17.72 3.42
N ILE A 140 -8.64 17.20 3.80
CA ILE A 140 -9.87 17.27 2.98
C ILE A 140 -10.29 18.72 2.76
N GLU A 141 -10.23 19.58 3.76
CA GLU A 141 -10.54 21.00 3.66
C GLU A 141 -9.62 21.73 2.69
N GLU A 142 -8.31 21.46 2.76
CA GLU A 142 -7.33 22.08 1.86
C GLU A 142 -7.53 21.62 0.39
N ILE A 143 -7.70 20.34 0.13
CA ILE A 143 -7.92 19.87 -1.25
C ILE A 143 -9.27 20.30 -1.81
N ARG A 144 -10.29 20.51 -0.96
CA ARG A 144 -11.60 21.02 -1.39
C ARG A 144 -11.50 22.41 -2.04
N LYS A 145 -10.60 23.27 -1.57
CA LYS A 145 -10.37 24.61 -2.12
C LYS A 145 -9.92 24.62 -3.59
N ILE A 146 -9.37 23.49 -4.03
CA ILE A 146 -8.81 23.35 -5.39
C ILE A 146 -9.53 22.28 -6.23
N GLN A 147 -10.68 21.77 -5.78
CA GLN A 147 -11.41 20.71 -6.46
C GLN A 147 -11.62 20.95 -7.95
N SER A 148 -11.96 22.17 -8.35
CA SER A 148 -12.20 22.54 -9.75
C SER A 148 -10.93 22.64 -10.61
N LYS A 149 -9.75 22.66 -9.99
CA LYS A 149 -8.44 22.81 -10.64
C LYS A 149 -7.68 21.51 -10.82
N VAL A 150 -8.19 20.40 -10.26
CA VAL A 150 -7.52 19.10 -10.24
C VAL A 150 -8.38 18.08 -10.99
N PRO A 151 -7.79 17.21 -11.81
CA PRO A 151 -8.52 16.12 -12.47
C PRO A 151 -9.33 15.29 -11.47
N ILE A 152 -10.57 14.98 -11.84
CA ILE A 152 -11.50 14.27 -10.93
C ILE A 152 -10.97 12.93 -10.44
N ASN A 153 -10.21 12.23 -11.26
CA ASN A 153 -9.60 10.95 -10.88
C ASN A 153 -8.48 11.10 -9.84
N SER A 154 -7.75 12.23 -9.84
CA SER A 154 -6.79 12.55 -8.77
C SER A 154 -7.52 12.94 -7.49
N TYR A 155 -8.52 13.82 -7.60
CA TYR A 155 -9.30 14.31 -6.46
C TYR A 155 -10.05 13.17 -5.77
N GLU A 156 -10.86 12.41 -6.51
CA GLU A 156 -11.59 11.26 -5.99
C GLU A 156 -10.65 10.16 -5.50
N GLY A 157 -9.58 9.89 -6.26
CA GLY A 157 -8.59 8.89 -5.92
C GLY A 157 -7.95 9.14 -4.55
N TYR A 158 -7.56 10.39 -4.26
CA TYR A 158 -6.93 10.73 -2.98
C TYR A 158 -7.92 10.67 -1.81
N ILE A 159 -9.14 11.20 -1.99
CA ILE A 159 -10.21 11.06 -1.00
C ILE A 159 -10.47 9.58 -0.71
N ARG A 160 -10.51 8.74 -1.73
CA ARG A 160 -10.70 7.30 -1.59
C ARG A 160 -9.60 6.66 -0.75
N GLN A 161 -8.34 7.11 -0.85
CA GLN A 161 -7.25 6.61 0.01
C GLN A 161 -7.42 7.03 1.48
N LEU A 162 -7.87 8.25 1.75
CA LEU A 162 -8.20 8.66 3.13
C LEU A 162 -9.34 7.80 3.72
N PHE A 163 -10.33 7.44 2.90
CA PHE A 163 -11.38 6.50 3.32
C PHE A 163 -10.86 5.08 3.52
N TRP A 164 -9.87 4.63 2.72
CA TRP A 164 -9.22 3.33 2.95
C TRP A 164 -8.59 3.28 4.34
N ARG A 165 -7.93 4.34 4.76
CA ARG A 165 -7.36 4.45 6.11
C ARG A 165 -8.43 4.28 7.19
N GLU A 166 -9.56 4.95 7.09
CA GLU A 166 -10.66 4.83 8.07
C GLU A 166 -11.36 3.46 8.00
N TYR A 167 -11.43 2.87 6.81
CA TYR A 167 -11.95 1.52 6.63
C TYR A 167 -11.06 0.46 7.29
N GLN A 168 -9.74 0.63 7.26
CA GLN A 168 -8.80 -0.26 7.95
C GLN A 168 -9.03 -0.24 9.46
N ARG A 169 -9.21 0.93 10.06
CA ARG A 169 -9.61 1.06 11.47
C ARG A 169 -10.93 0.36 11.77
N TYR A 170 -11.89 0.51 10.88
CA TYR A 170 -13.19 -0.14 11.00
C TYR A 170 -13.07 -1.67 10.96
N THR A 171 -12.35 -2.22 9.98
CA THR A 171 -12.16 -3.67 9.87
C THR A 171 -11.36 -4.24 11.04
N TYR A 172 -10.34 -3.54 11.51
CA TYR A 172 -9.57 -3.91 12.69
C TYR A 172 -10.44 -4.13 13.93
N LEU A 173 -11.42 -3.26 14.14
CA LEU A 173 -12.32 -3.33 15.30
C LEU A 173 -13.37 -4.45 15.21
N TYR A 174 -13.73 -4.89 14.00
CA TYR A 174 -14.91 -5.73 13.80
C TYR A 174 -14.70 -7.01 13.01
N CYS A 175 -13.54 -7.19 12.38
CA CYS A 175 -13.23 -8.39 11.61
C CYS A 175 -12.24 -9.29 12.35
N ASP A 176 -12.45 -10.60 12.24
CA ASP A 176 -11.51 -11.60 12.69
C ASP A 176 -10.51 -11.92 11.57
N PHE A 177 -9.23 -11.62 11.81
CA PHE A 177 -8.11 -11.90 10.91
C PHE A 177 -7.24 -13.07 11.37
N SER A 178 -7.70 -13.88 12.30
CA SER A 178 -6.93 -15.00 12.86
C SER A 178 -6.76 -16.20 11.91
N LYS A 179 -7.51 -16.23 10.81
CA LYS A 179 -7.53 -17.33 9.86
C LYS A 179 -6.29 -17.32 8.95
N ASN A 180 -6.03 -18.44 8.32
CA ASN A 180 -5.03 -18.61 7.28
C ASN A 180 -5.68 -19.35 6.11
N TYR A 181 -6.38 -18.62 5.23
CA TYR A 181 -7.23 -19.18 4.19
C TYR A 181 -6.49 -20.16 3.27
N PHE A 182 -5.27 -19.81 2.83
CA PHE A 182 -4.48 -20.67 1.95
C PHE A 182 -3.71 -21.76 2.71
N GLY A 183 -3.51 -21.62 4.02
CA GLY A 183 -2.76 -22.55 4.83
C GLY A 183 -1.24 -22.42 4.65
N ASN A 184 -0.77 -21.23 4.32
CA ASN A 184 0.64 -20.92 4.14
C ASN A 184 1.42 -21.08 5.46
N LYS A 185 2.60 -21.76 5.43
CA LYS A 185 3.34 -22.13 6.65
C LYS A 185 4.81 -21.75 6.66
N LYS A 186 5.40 -21.34 5.52
CA LYS A 186 6.82 -21.04 5.42
C LYS A 186 7.20 -19.83 6.26
N LYS A 187 8.35 -19.88 6.89
CA LYS A 187 8.97 -18.74 7.57
C LYS A 187 9.73 -17.89 6.55
N LEU A 188 9.97 -16.63 6.91
CA LEU A 188 10.88 -15.75 6.16
C LEU A 188 12.33 -16.15 6.45
N GLY A 189 13.15 -16.27 5.42
CA GLY A 189 14.60 -16.40 5.53
C GLY A 189 15.28 -15.03 5.47
N LYS A 190 16.60 -15.04 5.59
CA LYS A 190 17.43 -13.82 5.57
C LYS A 190 17.32 -13.06 4.26
N GLU A 191 17.09 -13.75 3.16
CA GLU A 191 16.90 -13.16 1.82
C GLU A 191 15.81 -12.10 1.73
N TRP A 192 14.81 -12.16 2.61
CA TRP A 192 13.74 -11.16 2.69
C TRP A 192 14.14 -9.90 3.46
N TYR A 193 15.26 -9.93 4.15
CA TYR A 193 15.84 -8.77 4.82
C TYR A 193 17.00 -8.19 4.03
N ASP A 194 17.81 -9.03 3.40
CA ASP A 194 18.96 -8.62 2.61
C ASP A 194 18.59 -8.20 1.17
N GLY A 195 17.34 -8.47 0.72
CA GLY A 195 16.92 -8.22 -0.65
C GLY A 195 17.69 -9.09 -1.64
N THR A 196 17.80 -10.40 -1.36
CA THR A 196 18.52 -11.40 -2.15
C THR A 196 17.64 -12.62 -2.47
N THR A 197 16.36 -12.39 -2.70
CA THR A 197 15.38 -13.44 -3.05
C THR A 197 15.63 -14.04 -4.44
N GLY A 198 16.43 -13.38 -5.27
CA GLY A 198 16.65 -13.73 -6.68
C GLY A 198 15.49 -13.35 -7.59
N CYS A 199 14.68 -12.38 -7.14
CA CYS A 199 13.60 -11.78 -7.92
C CYS A 199 13.78 -10.25 -7.96
N ASP A 200 14.28 -9.72 -9.07
CA ASP A 200 14.73 -8.33 -9.20
C ASP A 200 13.71 -7.30 -8.66
N PRO A 201 12.40 -7.34 -8.99
CA PRO A 201 11.46 -6.37 -8.43
C PRO A 201 11.28 -6.48 -6.91
N VAL A 202 11.37 -7.69 -6.37
CA VAL A 202 11.24 -7.94 -4.92
C VAL A 202 12.49 -7.45 -4.20
N ASP A 203 13.66 -7.78 -4.71
CA ASP A 203 14.95 -7.40 -4.15
C ASP A 203 15.15 -5.88 -4.17
N TYR A 204 14.76 -5.23 -5.27
CA TYR A 204 14.70 -3.77 -5.35
C TYR A 204 13.77 -3.18 -4.28
N ALA A 205 12.55 -3.70 -4.18
CA ALA A 205 11.55 -3.16 -3.26
C ALA A 205 11.97 -3.32 -1.80
N ILE A 206 12.60 -4.46 -1.42
CA ILE A 206 13.13 -4.68 -0.08
C ILE A 206 14.20 -3.65 0.25
N LYS A 207 15.20 -3.48 -0.63
CA LYS A 207 16.31 -2.53 -0.42
C LYS A 207 15.81 -1.09 -0.33
N SER A 208 14.95 -0.67 -1.25
CA SER A 208 14.34 0.67 -1.23
C SER A 208 13.51 0.90 0.04
N GLY A 209 12.74 -0.11 0.47
CA GLY A 209 11.94 -0.03 1.69
C GLY A 209 12.78 0.17 2.95
N PHE A 210 13.86 -0.58 3.11
CA PHE A 210 14.76 -0.43 4.26
C PHE A 210 15.59 0.86 4.20
N GLU A 211 15.89 1.38 3.02
CA GLU A 211 16.67 2.61 2.86
C GLU A 211 15.97 3.85 3.46
N THR A 212 14.64 3.90 3.42
CA THR A 212 13.89 5.10 3.83
C THR A 212 12.78 4.82 4.85
N GLY A 213 12.49 3.57 5.17
CA GLY A 213 11.30 3.17 5.90
C GLY A 213 9.98 3.45 5.15
N TYR A 214 10.07 3.80 3.86
CA TYR A 214 8.93 4.04 2.97
C TYR A 214 8.91 3.04 1.83
N LEU A 215 7.73 2.59 1.49
CA LEU A 215 7.54 1.78 0.29
C LEU A 215 6.18 2.11 -0.33
N HIS A 216 6.19 2.38 -1.61
CA HIS A 216 5.00 2.55 -2.44
C HIS A 216 4.02 1.39 -2.21
N HIS A 217 2.72 1.71 -2.02
CA HIS A 217 1.71 0.69 -1.68
C HIS A 217 1.68 -0.49 -2.66
N ILE A 218 1.87 -0.24 -3.96
CA ILE A 218 1.84 -1.31 -4.98
C ILE A 218 3.05 -2.23 -4.86
N TYR A 219 4.23 -1.72 -4.50
CA TYR A 219 5.36 -2.57 -4.14
C TYR A 219 5.03 -3.46 -2.93
N ARG A 220 4.37 -2.89 -1.90
CA ARG A 220 3.94 -3.68 -0.72
C ARG A 220 2.97 -4.78 -1.10
N LEU A 221 1.92 -4.45 -1.86
CA LEU A 221 0.83 -5.36 -2.17
C LEU A 221 1.18 -6.33 -3.31
N MET A 222 1.54 -5.78 -4.47
CA MET A 222 1.61 -6.53 -5.72
C MET A 222 3.00 -7.09 -6.03
N VAL A 223 4.04 -6.60 -5.36
CA VAL A 223 5.40 -7.11 -5.50
C VAL A 223 5.77 -7.96 -4.30
N ILE A 224 6.10 -7.38 -3.16
CA ILE A 224 6.57 -8.13 -1.98
C ILE A 224 5.47 -9.06 -1.47
N GLY A 225 4.29 -8.52 -1.16
CA GLY A 225 3.19 -9.28 -0.59
C GLY A 225 2.69 -10.41 -1.50
N ASN A 226 2.48 -10.11 -2.79
CA ASN A 226 2.10 -11.13 -3.76
C ASN A 226 3.18 -12.23 -3.85
N TYR A 227 4.46 -11.88 -3.93
CA TYR A 227 5.55 -12.84 -4.00
C TYR A 227 5.67 -13.68 -2.73
N MET A 228 5.48 -13.07 -1.52
CA MET A 228 5.37 -13.79 -0.25
C MET A 228 4.24 -14.82 -0.29
N ASN A 229 3.05 -14.41 -0.72
CA ASN A 229 1.88 -15.29 -0.77
C ASN A 229 2.07 -16.46 -1.75
N LEU A 230 2.62 -16.18 -2.95
CA LEU A 230 2.95 -17.20 -3.95
C LEU A 230 4.01 -18.21 -3.45
N ASN A 231 4.94 -17.77 -2.61
CA ASN A 231 5.95 -18.62 -1.98
C ASN A 231 5.41 -19.40 -0.77
N GLY A 232 4.17 -19.19 -0.35
CA GLY A 232 3.57 -19.87 0.78
C GLY A 232 4.07 -19.39 2.15
N ILE A 233 4.51 -18.12 2.24
CA ILE A 233 4.93 -17.49 3.49
C ILE A 233 3.74 -17.38 4.44
N ASN A 234 3.96 -17.73 5.72
CA ASN A 234 2.95 -17.62 6.77
C ASN A 234 2.50 -16.16 6.93
N PRO A 235 1.19 -15.88 6.97
CA PRO A 235 0.69 -14.51 7.12
C PRO A 235 1.26 -13.74 8.32
N LYS A 236 1.53 -14.42 9.44
CA LYS A 236 2.14 -13.81 10.63
C LYS A 236 3.60 -13.38 10.40
N GLU A 237 4.36 -14.15 9.64
CA GLU A 237 5.73 -13.80 9.26
C GLU A 237 5.73 -12.57 8.34
N GLY A 238 4.87 -12.58 7.32
CA GLY A 238 4.72 -11.42 6.44
C GLY A 238 4.25 -10.18 7.20
N PHE A 239 3.27 -10.32 8.10
CA PHE A 239 2.81 -9.22 8.95
C PHE A 239 3.95 -8.64 9.78
N LYS A 240 4.75 -9.50 10.46
CA LYS A 240 5.92 -9.08 11.24
C LYS A 240 6.89 -8.27 10.38
N TRP A 241 7.25 -8.75 9.20
CA TRP A 241 8.16 -8.06 8.28
C TRP A 241 7.65 -6.66 7.91
N PHE A 242 6.35 -6.52 7.57
CA PHE A 242 5.76 -5.24 7.24
C PHE A 242 5.71 -4.27 8.43
N MET A 243 5.60 -4.78 9.66
CA MET A 243 5.67 -3.95 10.86
C MET A 243 7.09 -3.47 11.18
N GLU A 244 8.11 -4.25 10.82
CA GLU A 244 9.50 -3.97 11.15
C GLU A 244 10.13 -2.89 10.26
N PHE A 245 9.80 -2.84 8.97
CA PHE A 245 10.50 -1.92 8.05
C PHE A 245 9.86 -0.52 7.95
N SER A 246 8.56 -0.38 8.11
CA SER A 246 7.84 0.78 7.61
C SER A 246 7.51 1.80 8.70
N CYS A 247 7.86 3.07 8.46
CA CYS A 247 7.57 4.20 9.37
C CYS A 247 6.07 4.54 9.50
N ASP A 248 5.21 4.03 8.63
CA ASP A 248 3.76 4.23 8.69
C ASP A 248 2.97 2.98 9.07
N SER A 249 3.66 1.91 9.47
CA SER A 249 3.04 0.64 9.87
C SER A 249 2.49 0.71 11.29
N TYR A 250 1.18 0.75 11.39
CA TYR A 250 0.45 0.54 12.63
C TYR A 250 -0.35 -0.76 12.54
N GLU A 251 -0.50 -1.46 13.65
CA GLU A 251 -1.18 -2.74 13.72
C GLU A 251 -2.56 -2.71 13.06
N TRP A 252 -3.39 -1.70 13.40
CA TRP A 252 -4.73 -1.54 12.82
C TRP A 252 -4.75 -1.27 11.30
N VAL A 253 -3.66 -0.71 10.74
CA VAL A 253 -3.49 -0.57 9.29
C VAL A 253 -3.14 -1.91 8.69
N MET A 254 -2.15 -2.60 9.26
CA MET A 254 -1.52 -3.78 8.67
C MET A 254 -2.37 -5.04 8.77
N TYR A 255 -3.32 -5.10 9.70
CA TYR A 255 -4.28 -6.21 9.74
C TYR A 255 -5.05 -6.34 8.42
N GLN A 256 -5.64 -5.28 7.94
CA GLN A 256 -6.37 -5.34 6.68
C GLN A 256 -5.43 -5.30 5.46
N ASN A 257 -4.37 -4.46 5.49
CA ASN A 257 -3.44 -4.35 4.36
C ASN A 257 -2.63 -5.62 4.13
N VAL A 258 -2.07 -6.20 5.19
CA VAL A 258 -1.19 -7.37 5.04
C VAL A 258 -1.97 -8.65 5.18
N LEU A 259 -2.68 -8.86 6.30
CA LEU A 259 -3.33 -10.14 6.54
C LEU A 259 -4.42 -10.44 5.51
N ASP A 260 -5.21 -9.43 5.08
CA ASP A 260 -6.28 -9.72 4.13
C ASP A 260 -5.99 -9.28 2.68
N MET A 261 -5.48 -8.07 2.43
CA MET A 261 -5.17 -7.68 1.05
C MET A 261 -4.04 -8.53 0.44
N VAL A 262 -2.97 -8.84 1.20
CA VAL A 262 -1.87 -9.67 0.72
C VAL A 262 -2.20 -11.15 0.84
N PHE A 263 -2.46 -11.64 2.06
CA PHE A 263 -2.58 -13.08 2.33
C PHE A 263 -4.01 -13.63 2.26
N PHE A 264 -5.00 -12.75 2.13
CA PHE A 264 -6.41 -13.13 2.01
C PHE A 264 -6.92 -14.01 3.15
N VAL A 265 -6.44 -13.78 4.38
CA VAL A 265 -6.67 -14.66 5.52
C VAL A 265 -8.14 -14.89 5.84
N THR A 266 -9.01 -13.88 5.62
CA THR A 266 -10.46 -13.99 5.89
C THR A 266 -11.22 -14.82 4.86
N GLY A 267 -10.61 -15.11 3.69
CA GLY A 267 -11.26 -15.85 2.62
C GLY A 267 -12.40 -15.09 1.92
N GLY A 268 -12.40 -13.74 2.01
CA GLY A 268 -13.34 -12.88 1.28
C GLY A 268 -14.37 -12.15 2.15
N LYS A 269 -14.08 -11.89 3.44
CA LYS A 269 -14.94 -11.04 4.29
C LYS A 269 -14.75 -9.56 4.03
N THR A 270 -13.51 -9.12 3.84
CA THR A 270 -13.17 -7.71 3.56
C THR A 270 -12.76 -7.46 2.12
N MET A 271 -12.29 -8.50 1.43
CA MET A 271 -11.82 -8.44 0.05
C MET A 271 -12.70 -9.27 -0.89
N ILE A 272 -12.97 -8.74 -2.10
CA ILE A 272 -13.80 -9.44 -3.10
C ILE A 272 -13.09 -10.66 -3.67
N LYS A 273 -11.75 -10.59 -3.79
CA LYS A 273 -10.89 -11.65 -4.32
C LYS A 273 -9.47 -11.48 -3.80
N PRO A 274 -8.63 -12.54 -3.81
CA PRO A 274 -7.21 -12.39 -3.49
C PRO A 274 -6.48 -11.59 -4.58
N TYR A 275 -5.46 -10.84 -4.18
CA TYR A 275 -4.58 -10.08 -5.09
C TYR A 275 -3.37 -10.90 -5.54
N SER A 276 -3.63 -12.11 -6.05
CA SER A 276 -2.57 -12.94 -6.63
C SER A 276 -2.47 -12.71 -8.13
N SER A 277 -1.26 -12.45 -8.63
CA SER A 277 -1.01 -12.17 -10.05
C SER A 277 0.28 -12.80 -10.54
N SER A 278 0.34 -13.05 -11.86
CA SER A 278 1.57 -13.40 -12.56
C SER A 278 2.49 -12.18 -12.68
N SER A 279 3.69 -12.39 -13.20
CA SER A 279 4.69 -11.34 -13.50
C SER A 279 4.15 -10.24 -14.41
N ASN A 280 3.14 -10.55 -15.21
CA ASN A 280 2.54 -9.61 -16.17
C ASN A 280 2.00 -8.33 -15.53
N TYR A 281 1.53 -8.40 -14.26
CA TYR A 281 1.11 -7.20 -13.54
C TYR A 281 2.30 -6.25 -13.32
N VAL A 282 3.42 -6.78 -12.84
CA VAL A 282 4.64 -5.99 -12.58
C VAL A 282 5.18 -5.40 -13.87
N LEU A 283 5.24 -6.20 -14.95
CA LEU A 283 5.70 -5.75 -16.27
C LEU A 283 4.85 -4.64 -16.87
N ASN A 284 3.53 -4.63 -16.61
CA ASN A 284 2.62 -3.60 -17.11
C ASN A 284 2.58 -2.35 -16.24
N MET A 285 2.81 -2.49 -14.93
CA MET A 285 2.64 -1.40 -13.96
C MET A 285 3.97 -0.88 -13.42
N SER A 286 5.07 -1.18 -14.10
CA SER A 286 6.40 -0.68 -13.73
C SER A 286 7.30 -0.49 -14.95
N ASP A 287 8.52 -0.01 -14.69
CA ASP A 287 9.60 0.07 -15.68
C ASP A 287 10.53 -1.17 -15.67
N PHE A 288 10.26 -2.17 -14.84
CA PHE A 288 10.99 -3.44 -14.85
C PHE A 288 10.89 -4.14 -16.20
N LYS A 289 12.01 -4.70 -16.65
CA LYS A 289 12.07 -5.47 -17.89
C LYS A 289 11.87 -6.95 -17.64
N LYS A 290 11.35 -7.65 -18.64
CA LYS A 290 11.24 -9.11 -18.63
C LYS A 290 12.63 -9.73 -18.46
N GLY A 291 12.74 -10.72 -17.58
CA GLY A 291 13.99 -11.43 -17.26
C GLY A 291 13.74 -12.77 -16.60
N GLU A 292 14.77 -13.39 -16.06
CA GLU A 292 14.64 -14.69 -15.36
C GLU A 292 13.70 -14.60 -14.15
N TRP A 293 13.66 -13.47 -13.45
CA TRP A 293 12.73 -13.24 -12.35
C TRP A 293 11.28 -13.44 -12.79
N SER A 294 10.90 -12.98 -13.99
CA SER A 294 9.53 -13.09 -14.47
C SER A 294 9.12 -14.53 -14.76
N LYS A 295 10.04 -15.35 -15.29
CA LYS A 295 9.82 -16.79 -15.50
C LYS A 295 9.61 -17.52 -14.16
N LYS A 296 10.50 -17.25 -13.17
CA LYS A 296 10.39 -17.82 -11.81
C LYS A 296 9.06 -17.44 -11.16
N TRP A 297 8.66 -16.18 -11.27
CA TRP A 297 7.40 -15.68 -10.75
C TRP A 297 6.19 -16.40 -11.37
N ASP A 298 6.19 -16.58 -12.69
CA ASP A 298 5.08 -17.24 -13.38
C ASP A 298 4.98 -18.73 -13.04
N ILE A 299 6.10 -19.40 -12.79
CA ILE A 299 6.13 -20.78 -12.27
C ILE A 299 5.50 -20.83 -10.87
N LEU A 300 5.87 -19.91 -9.97
CA LEU A 300 5.29 -19.83 -8.63
C LEU A 300 3.79 -19.52 -8.68
N TYR A 301 3.38 -18.60 -9.54
CA TYR A 301 1.96 -18.28 -9.74
C TYR A 301 1.16 -19.49 -10.21
N ARG A 302 1.68 -20.26 -11.18
CA ARG A 302 1.03 -21.49 -11.65
C ARG A 302 0.90 -22.52 -10.52
N LYS A 303 1.98 -22.80 -9.81
CA LYS A 303 1.97 -23.71 -8.64
C LYS A 303 0.96 -23.28 -7.58
N PHE A 304 0.91 -21.97 -7.29
CA PHE A 304 -0.06 -21.44 -6.34
C PHE A 304 -1.50 -21.69 -6.80
N MET A 305 -1.81 -21.49 -8.09
CA MET A 305 -3.13 -21.76 -8.65
C MET A 305 -3.49 -23.24 -8.59
N GLU A 306 -2.56 -24.13 -8.94
CA GLU A 306 -2.72 -25.59 -8.88
C GLU A 306 -2.98 -26.07 -7.44
N ASN A 307 -2.17 -25.63 -6.50
CA ASN A 307 -2.28 -26.03 -5.08
C ASN A 307 -3.55 -25.49 -4.38
N ASN A 308 -4.18 -24.47 -4.93
CA ASN A 308 -5.32 -23.79 -4.33
C ASN A 308 -6.56 -23.78 -5.24
N VAL A 309 -6.63 -24.64 -6.24
CA VAL A 309 -7.71 -24.62 -7.26
C VAL A 309 -9.11 -24.63 -6.62
N ASP A 310 -9.36 -25.47 -5.63
CA ASP A 310 -10.69 -25.56 -5.00
C ASP A 310 -11.04 -24.29 -4.22
N LYS A 311 -10.07 -23.74 -3.49
CA LYS A 311 -10.25 -22.48 -2.74
C LYS A 311 -10.45 -21.28 -3.66
N LEU A 312 -9.82 -21.28 -4.82
CA LEU A 312 -9.87 -20.20 -5.81
C LEU A 312 -11.02 -20.34 -6.81
N TRP A 313 -11.65 -21.51 -6.94
CA TRP A 313 -12.68 -21.77 -7.96
C TRP A 313 -13.86 -20.79 -7.89
N LYS A 314 -14.25 -20.37 -6.70
CA LYS A 314 -15.30 -19.34 -6.51
C LYS A 314 -14.94 -17.98 -7.11
N PHE A 315 -13.64 -17.73 -7.38
CA PHE A 315 -13.10 -16.52 -8.00
C PHE A 315 -12.65 -16.72 -9.45
N ARG A 316 -12.96 -17.85 -10.09
CA ARG A 316 -12.47 -18.26 -11.42
C ARG A 316 -12.61 -17.21 -12.52
N TYR A 317 -13.62 -16.35 -12.45
CA TYR A 317 -13.80 -15.26 -13.41
C TYR A 317 -12.72 -14.16 -13.30
N SER A 318 -12.07 -14.08 -12.16
CA SER A 318 -10.94 -13.16 -11.93
C SER A 318 -9.57 -13.80 -12.22
N PHE A 319 -9.54 -15.14 -12.41
CA PHE A 319 -8.32 -15.92 -12.62
C PHE A 319 -8.48 -16.84 -13.84
N PRO A 320 -8.31 -16.29 -15.07
CA PRO A 320 -8.48 -17.12 -16.31
C PRO A 320 -7.60 -18.36 -16.35
N ALA A 321 -6.44 -18.34 -15.67
CA ALA A 321 -5.53 -19.49 -15.56
C ALA A 321 -6.20 -20.73 -14.94
N LEU A 322 -7.15 -20.56 -14.02
CA LEU A 322 -7.84 -21.68 -13.36
C LEU A 322 -8.64 -22.53 -14.34
N LYS A 323 -9.19 -21.95 -15.41
CA LYS A 323 -9.93 -22.69 -16.44
C LYS A 323 -9.06 -23.66 -17.25
N LYS A 324 -7.73 -23.49 -17.19
CA LYS A 324 -6.77 -24.37 -17.88
C LYS A 324 -6.23 -25.46 -16.96
N ILE A 325 -6.47 -25.35 -15.67
CA ILE A 325 -6.00 -26.28 -14.65
C ILE A 325 -7.09 -27.31 -14.32
N LYS A 326 -8.34 -26.91 -14.37
CA LYS A 326 -9.51 -27.74 -14.12
C LYS A 326 -10.26 -28.02 -15.43
#